data_36360d4c5366eaa6f801d9bd29b19ae8
#
_entry.id   36360d4c5366eaa6f801d9bd29b19ae8
#
_cell.length_a   1.000
_cell.length_b   1.000
_cell.length_c   1.000
_cell.angle_alpha   90.00
_cell.angle_beta   90.00
_cell.angle_gamma   90.00
#
_symmetry.space_group_name_H-M   'P 1'
#
loop_
_entity.id
_entity.type
_entity.pdbx_description
1 polymer ?
#
loop_
_entity_poly.entity_id
_entity_poly.type
_entity_poly.pdbx_seq_one_letter_code
_entity_poly.pdbx_strand_id
1 'polypeptide(L)'
;MVQLGLSNIMWGLAAGQLLVGPISDRRGRKKPLFWCLVLFAVTTAVAAAATEIHVFLVMRFFEGLGAAGAIVLSRSIAADRYTGRELGSFMGVMRAIQGIALVTAPMLGALIADAAGWRGIFWILFGMGVVLAFITLFVFVETLPRSRINSAQRSSNGTQRESIRESSAKLIADPVFCGIVFQQLLASGILFGHISSSPFIFRGHFDLSPELYGLTFGLLALGITAGAVISSRIDPLKALGVGAVGMLVCAVLVAVCFITNLSLWAVLPFYFLLMAFLGLTLPAAMTAALTLHRQRAGFAAAVIGSVGFVGGGLVAPLTAIGEVTRTASIIFVVCGVLLVLISFWLNRRMKLIRGDELKL
;
A
#
# COMPACT_ATOMS: atom_id res chain seq x y z
N MET A 1 -0.40 16.70 -13.88
CA MET A 1 -0.60 15.61 -14.85
C MET A 1 0.05 14.29 -14.38
N VAL A 2 1.34 14.27 -14.04
CA VAL A 2 2.05 13.06 -13.56
C VAL A 2 1.37 12.44 -12.33
N GLN A 3 0.95 13.24 -11.38
CA GLN A 3 0.28 12.80 -10.15
C GLN A 3 -1.11 12.19 -10.40
N LEU A 4 -1.82 12.60 -11.45
CA LEU A 4 -3.05 11.93 -11.88
C LEU A 4 -2.78 10.50 -12.39
N GLY A 5 -1.65 10.29 -13.08
CA GLY A 5 -1.21 8.95 -13.48
C GLY A 5 -0.93 8.06 -12.28
N LEU A 6 -0.30 8.59 -11.22
CA LEU A 6 -0.09 7.87 -9.96
C LEU A 6 -1.42 7.57 -9.24
N SER A 7 -2.33 8.55 -9.21
CA SER A 7 -3.66 8.35 -8.62
C SER A 7 -4.43 7.24 -9.33
N ASN A 8 -4.46 7.23 -10.66
CA ASN A 8 -5.21 6.23 -11.43
C ASN A 8 -4.68 4.80 -11.23
N ILE A 9 -3.35 4.61 -11.15
CA ILE A 9 -2.81 3.28 -10.83
C ILE A 9 -3.19 2.84 -9.41
N MET A 10 -3.26 3.77 -8.44
CA MET A 10 -3.70 3.47 -7.07
C MET A 10 -5.17 3.02 -7.03
N TRP A 11 -6.05 3.69 -7.79
CA TRP A 11 -7.44 3.25 -7.93
C TRP A 11 -7.54 1.86 -8.57
N GLY A 12 -6.75 1.58 -9.59
CA GLY A 12 -6.64 0.25 -10.21
C GLY A 12 -6.16 -0.81 -9.22
N LEU A 13 -5.12 -0.51 -8.43
CA LEU A 13 -4.62 -1.39 -7.37
C LEU A 13 -5.68 -1.66 -6.30
N ALA A 14 -6.40 -0.64 -5.87
CA ALA A 14 -7.48 -0.76 -4.89
C ALA A 14 -8.60 -1.69 -5.37
N ALA A 15 -9.09 -1.46 -6.59
CA ALA A 15 -10.11 -2.29 -7.21
C ALA A 15 -9.63 -3.74 -7.40
N GLY A 16 -8.41 -3.92 -7.89
CA GLY A 16 -7.83 -5.24 -8.13
C GLY A 16 -7.64 -6.05 -6.86
N GLN A 17 -7.26 -5.43 -5.74
CA GLN A 17 -7.14 -6.13 -4.45
C GLN A 17 -8.47 -6.74 -3.98
N LEU A 18 -9.59 -6.08 -4.21
CA LEU A 18 -10.91 -6.60 -3.85
C LEU A 18 -11.40 -7.70 -4.81
N LEU A 19 -11.05 -7.59 -6.10
CA LEU A 19 -11.57 -8.47 -7.15
C LEU A 19 -10.77 -9.77 -7.31
N VAL A 20 -9.43 -9.66 -7.29
CA VAL A 20 -8.55 -10.79 -7.67
C VAL A 20 -8.58 -11.92 -6.64
N GLY A 21 -8.66 -11.61 -5.34
CA GLY A 21 -8.73 -12.62 -4.28
C GLY A 21 -9.86 -13.63 -4.52
N PRO A 22 -11.13 -13.20 -4.50
CA PRO A 22 -12.27 -14.09 -4.71
C PRO A 22 -12.27 -14.83 -6.07
N ILE A 23 -11.76 -14.19 -7.13
CA ILE A 23 -11.65 -14.83 -8.45
C ILE A 23 -10.64 -15.99 -8.40
N SER A 24 -9.50 -15.77 -7.74
CA SER A 24 -8.44 -16.77 -7.66
C SER A 24 -8.81 -17.98 -6.78
N ASP A 25 -9.61 -17.76 -5.74
CA ASP A 25 -10.11 -18.85 -4.89
C ASP A 25 -11.04 -19.82 -5.65
N ARG A 26 -11.72 -19.32 -6.70
CA ARG A 26 -12.65 -20.10 -7.53
C ARG A 26 -12.01 -20.72 -8.77
N ARG A 27 -11.01 -20.05 -9.37
CA ARG A 27 -10.42 -20.46 -10.66
C ARG A 27 -9.01 -21.04 -10.55
N GLY A 28 -8.47 -21.14 -9.31
CA GLY A 28 -7.08 -21.46 -9.05
C GLY A 28 -6.19 -20.23 -9.14
N ARG A 29 -4.92 -20.38 -8.81
CA ARG A 29 -3.96 -19.25 -8.72
C ARG A 29 -3.32 -18.94 -10.08
N LYS A 30 -3.00 -19.97 -10.87
CA LYS A 30 -2.24 -19.83 -12.12
C LYS A 30 -2.96 -18.97 -13.17
N LYS A 31 -4.21 -19.28 -13.49
CA LYS A 31 -4.95 -18.58 -14.55
C LYS A 31 -5.18 -17.10 -14.24
N PRO A 32 -5.69 -16.71 -13.05
CA PRO A 32 -5.84 -15.31 -12.71
C PRO A 32 -4.52 -14.55 -12.70
N LEU A 33 -3.43 -15.16 -12.18
CA LEU A 33 -2.11 -14.53 -12.18
C LEU A 33 -1.63 -14.24 -13.60
N PHE A 34 -1.73 -15.23 -14.51
CA PHE A 34 -1.36 -15.06 -15.91
C PHE A 34 -2.13 -13.90 -16.56
N TRP A 35 -3.47 -13.88 -16.44
CA TRP A 35 -4.28 -12.83 -17.04
C TRP A 35 -4.03 -11.44 -16.44
N CYS A 36 -3.76 -11.36 -15.13
CA CYS A 36 -3.37 -10.10 -14.48
C CYS A 36 -2.02 -9.58 -15.03
N LEU A 37 -1.04 -10.47 -15.23
CA LEU A 37 0.27 -10.11 -15.79
C LEU A 37 0.17 -9.71 -17.27
N VAL A 38 -0.68 -10.39 -18.05
CA VAL A 38 -0.98 -10.00 -19.45
C VAL A 38 -1.65 -8.63 -19.49
N LEU A 39 -2.65 -8.40 -18.63
CA LEU A 39 -3.30 -7.09 -18.53
C LEU A 39 -2.29 -6.01 -18.17
N PHE A 40 -1.43 -6.24 -17.17
CA PHE A 40 -0.35 -5.33 -16.79
C PHE A 40 0.57 -5.02 -17.98
N ALA A 41 1.07 -6.05 -18.67
CA ALA A 41 1.97 -5.87 -19.78
C ALA A 41 1.32 -5.07 -20.95
N VAL A 42 0.13 -5.48 -21.38
CA VAL A 42 -0.57 -4.80 -22.48
C VAL A 42 -0.85 -3.34 -22.16
N THR A 43 -1.38 -3.07 -20.97
CA THR A 43 -1.73 -1.70 -20.57
C THR A 43 -0.49 -0.83 -20.37
N THR A 44 0.61 -1.39 -19.87
CA THR A 44 1.91 -0.70 -19.76
C THR A 44 2.47 -0.36 -21.15
N ALA A 45 2.41 -1.28 -22.13
CA ALA A 45 2.84 -1.01 -23.51
C ALA A 45 2.00 0.09 -24.16
N VAL A 46 0.66 0.03 -24.00
CA VAL A 46 -0.23 1.08 -24.55
C VAL A 46 0.04 2.42 -23.86
N ALA A 47 0.29 2.43 -22.54
CA ALA A 47 0.66 3.65 -21.81
C ALA A 47 2.00 4.23 -22.29
N ALA A 48 2.99 3.38 -22.60
CA ALA A 48 4.28 3.80 -23.17
C ALA A 48 4.13 4.45 -24.56
N ALA A 49 3.22 3.92 -25.39
CA ALA A 49 2.94 4.41 -26.74
C ALA A 49 1.92 5.56 -26.78
N ALA A 50 1.26 5.88 -25.67
CA ALA A 50 0.18 6.86 -25.62
C ALA A 50 0.67 8.27 -26.03
N THR A 51 -0.05 8.89 -26.95
CA THR A 51 0.11 10.29 -27.37
C THR A 51 -0.88 11.21 -26.67
N GLU A 52 -2.05 10.67 -26.29
CA GLU A 52 -3.10 11.40 -25.59
C GLU A 52 -3.09 11.09 -24.09
N ILE A 53 -3.26 12.14 -23.29
CA ILE A 53 -3.23 12.02 -21.81
C ILE A 53 -4.38 11.16 -21.29
N HIS A 54 -5.55 11.20 -21.90
CA HIS A 54 -6.70 10.41 -21.46
C HIS A 54 -6.44 8.91 -21.63
N VAL A 55 -5.86 8.50 -22.76
CA VAL A 55 -5.46 7.10 -22.99
C VAL A 55 -4.45 6.66 -21.94
N PHE A 56 -3.42 7.49 -21.70
CA PHE A 56 -2.43 7.21 -20.65
C PHE A 56 -3.08 7.01 -19.28
N LEU A 57 -3.96 7.90 -18.86
CA LEU A 57 -4.61 7.83 -17.55
C LEU A 57 -5.51 6.59 -17.41
N VAL A 58 -6.26 6.23 -18.46
CA VAL A 58 -7.09 5.02 -18.45
C VAL A 58 -6.22 3.76 -18.38
N MET A 59 -5.13 3.72 -19.14
CA MET A 59 -4.21 2.58 -19.12
C MET A 59 -3.53 2.43 -17.76
N ARG A 60 -3.21 3.52 -17.07
CA ARG A 60 -2.67 3.51 -15.69
C ARG A 60 -3.63 2.83 -14.70
N PHE A 61 -4.94 3.03 -14.84
CA PHE A 61 -5.93 2.32 -14.01
C PHE A 61 -5.88 0.80 -14.24
N PHE A 62 -5.92 0.37 -15.51
CA PHE A 62 -5.89 -1.06 -15.83
C PHE A 62 -4.53 -1.71 -15.53
N GLU A 63 -3.43 -0.99 -15.64
CA GLU A 63 -2.10 -1.40 -15.20
C GLU A 63 -2.09 -1.68 -13.69
N GLY A 64 -2.67 -0.77 -12.90
CA GLY A 64 -2.84 -0.98 -11.45
C GLY A 64 -3.69 -2.20 -11.12
N LEU A 65 -4.78 -2.42 -11.85
CA LEU A 65 -5.64 -3.60 -11.68
C LEU A 65 -4.89 -4.89 -11.97
N GLY A 66 -4.07 -4.92 -13.03
CA GLY A 66 -3.19 -6.05 -13.34
C GLY A 66 -2.12 -6.27 -12.26
N ALA A 67 -1.44 -5.20 -11.81
CA ALA A 67 -0.42 -5.28 -10.77
C ALA A 67 -0.96 -5.78 -9.43
N ALA A 68 -2.20 -5.43 -9.07
CA ALA A 68 -2.86 -5.93 -7.87
C ALA A 68 -2.93 -7.46 -7.84
N GLY A 69 -3.11 -8.09 -9.01
CA GLY A 69 -3.11 -9.55 -9.14
C GLY A 69 -1.80 -10.16 -8.66
N ALA A 70 -0.66 -9.62 -9.07
CA ALA A 70 0.64 -10.09 -8.62
C ALA A 70 0.81 -9.93 -7.10
N ILE A 71 0.38 -8.80 -6.52
CA ILE A 71 0.48 -8.52 -5.08
C ILE A 71 -0.38 -9.50 -4.26
N VAL A 72 -1.63 -9.72 -4.67
CA VAL A 72 -2.57 -10.59 -3.92
C VAL A 72 -2.18 -12.05 -4.06
N LEU A 73 -1.90 -12.47 -5.30
CA LEU A 73 -1.67 -13.88 -5.60
C LEU A 73 -0.32 -14.37 -5.10
N SER A 74 0.72 -13.53 -5.07
CA SER A 74 2.02 -13.91 -4.48
C SER A 74 1.88 -14.31 -3.01
N ARG A 75 1.08 -13.56 -2.24
CA ARG A 75 0.79 -13.88 -0.83
C ARG A 75 -0.06 -15.13 -0.67
N SER A 76 -1.07 -15.30 -1.53
CA SER A 76 -1.95 -16.46 -1.51
C SER A 76 -1.19 -17.74 -1.88
N ILE A 77 -0.35 -17.69 -2.91
CA ILE A 77 0.51 -18.81 -3.35
C ILE A 77 1.49 -19.21 -2.23
N ALA A 78 2.07 -18.22 -1.54
CA ALA A 78 2.94 -18.50 -0.42
C ALA A 78 2.18 -19.20 0.72
N ALA A 79 0.96 -18.74 1.05
CA ALA A 79 0.12 -19.34 2.07
C ALA A 79 -0.42 -20.73 1.68
N ASP A 80 -0.58 -21.03 0.38
CA ASP A 80 -0.96 -22.35 -0.11
C ASP A 80 0.19 -23.37 -0.03
N ARG A 81 1.46 -22.91 -0.08
CA ARG A 81 2.66 -23.76 -0.09
C ARG A 81 3.34 -23.93 1.27
N TYR A 82 3.33 -22.89 2.07
CA TYR A 82 4.08 -22.82 3.33
C TYR A 82 3.14 -22.64 4.52
N THR A 83 3.53 -23.16 5.68
CA THR A 83 2.77 -23.02 6.93
C THR A 83 3.68 -22.64 8.10
N GLY A 84 3.12 -22.09 9.16
CA GLY A 84 3.84 -21.80 10.39
C GLY A 84 5.11 -20.96 10.19
N ARG A 85 6.25 -21.46 10.68
CA ARG A 85 7.54 -20.76 10.65
C ARG A 85 8.08 -20.56 9.23
N GLU A 86 7.86 -21.51 8.32
CA GLU A 86 8.30 -21.41 6.92
C GLU A 86 7.57 -20.29 6.18
N LEU A 87 6.26 -20.18 6.36
CA LEU A 87 5.48 -19.09 5.81
C LEU A 87 5.97 -17.74 6.33
N GLY A 88 6.23 -17.65 7.63
CA GLY A 88 6.79 -16.44 8.24
C GLY A 88 8.12 -16.03 7.64
N SER A 89 9.03 -17.00 7.45
CA SER A 89 10.34 -16.76 6.83
C SER A 89 10.20 -16.29 5.37
N PHE A 90 9.36 -16.96 4.58
CA PHE A 90 9.13 -16.59 3.18
C PHE A 90 8.51 -15.19 3.05
N MET A 91 7.52 -14.86 3.88
CA MET A 91 6.93 -13.51 3.93
C MET A 91 7.97 -12.45 4.34
N GLY A 92 8.91 -12.82 5.23
CA GLY A 92 10.06 -11.97 5.60
C GLY A 92 10.94 -11.65 4.41
N VAL A 93 11.30 -12.66 3.61
CA VAL A 93 12.10 -12.48 2.38
C VAL A 93 11.35 -11.61 1.36
N MET A 94 10.05 -11.84 1.15
CA MET A 94 9.25 -10.99 0.27
C MET A 94 9.25 -9.52 0.72
N ARG A 95 9.15 -9.26 2.01
CA ARG A 95 9.22 -7.90 2.57
C ARG A 95 10.61 -7.28 2.39
N ALA A 96 11.67 -8.07 2.57
CA ALA A 96 13.05 -7.60 2.33
C ALA A 96 13.24 -7.17 0.87
N ILE A 97 12.78 -7.99 -0.09
CA ILE A 97 12.81 -7.65 -1.52
C ILE A 97 12.01 -6.37 -1.80
N GLN A 98 10.81 -6.22 -1.22
CA GLN A 98 10.02 -5.00 -1.36
C GLN A 98 10.74 -3.77 -0.78
N GLY A 99 11.43 -3.94 0.35
CA GLY A 99 12.24 -2.88 0.97
C GLY A 99 13.40 -2.45 0.06
N ILE A 100 14.14 -3.41 -0.50
CA ILE A 100 15.23 -3.14 -1.46
C ILE A 100 14.68 -2.43 -2.69
N ALA A 101 13.55 -2.90 -3.25
CA ALA A 101 12.92 -2.29 -4.41
C ALA A 101 12.49 -0.84 -4.12
N LEU A 102 11.98 -0.54 -2.93
CA LEU A 102 11.60 0.81 -2.53
C LEU A 102 12.79 1.78 -2.53
N VAL A 103 13.98 1.31 -2.16
CA VAL A 103 15.23 2.10 -2.17
C VAL A 103 15.79 2.24 -3.58
N THR A 104 15.82 1.15 -4.35
CA THR A 104 16.48 1.13 -5.66
C THR A 104 15.63 1.68 -6.80
N ALA A 105 14.29 1.56 -6.71
CA ALA A 105 13.40 1.95 -7.81
C ALA A 105 13.49 3.44 -8.20
N PRO A 106 13.54 4.42 -7.26
CA PRO A 106 13.68 5.83 -7.64
C PRO A 106 15.01 6.12 -8.33
N MET A 107 16.10 5.49 -7.87
CA MET A 107 17.43 5.64 -8.46
C MET A 107 17.48 5.06 -9.88
N LEU A 108 17.01 3.82 -10.06
CA LEU A 108 16.94 3.19 -11.37
C LEU A 108 15.99 3.95 -12.30
N GLY A 109 14.86 4.41 -11.78
CA GLY A 109 13.89 5.21 -12.53
C GLY A 109 14.49 6.52 -13.03
N ALA A 110 15.28 7.22 -12.23
CA ALA A 110 15.97 8.43 -12.64
C ALA A 110 17.00 8.16 -13.75
N LEU A 111 17.85 7.14 -13.57
CA LEU A 111 18.85 6.75 -14.59
C LEU A 111 18.22 6.35 -15.91
N ILE A 112 17.13 5.58 -15.89
CA ILE A 112 16.42 5.17 -17.09
C ILE A 112 15.74 6.39 -17.76
N ALA A 113 15.15 7.28 -16.95
CA ALA A 113 14.51 8.49 -17.47
C ALA A 113 15.51 9.43 -18.17
N ASP A 114 16.73 9.56 -17.63
CA ASP A 114 17.78 10.37 -18.22
C ASP A 114 18.31 9.74 -19.54
N ALA A 115 18.41 8.39 -19.59
CA ALA A 115 18.94 7.69 -20.78
C ALA A 115 17.90 7.49 -21.90
N ALA A 116 16.65 7.15 -21.56
CA ALA A 116 15.61 6.72 -22.52
C ALA A 116 14.28 7.49 -22.38
N GLY A 117 14.27 8.54 -21.55
CA GLY A 117 13.06 9.28 -21.23
C GLY A 117 12.07 8.48 -20.37
N TRP A 118 10.98 9.13 -19.96
CA TRP A 118 9.96 8.49 -19.14
C TRP A 118 9.30 7.26 -19.81
N ARG A 119 9.22 7.24 -21.14
CA ARG A 119 8.69 6.09 -21.89
C ARG A 119 9.56 4.86 -21.77
N GLY A 120 10.87 5.02 -21.62
CA GLY A 120 11.82 3.92 -21.40
C GLY A 120 11.49 3.10 -20.15
N ILE A 121 11.04 3.75 -19.08
CA ILE A 121 10.61 3.07 -17.84
C ILE A 121 9.44 2.13 -18.15
N PHE A 122 8.44 2.58 -18.90
CA PHE A 122 7.27 1.77 -19.26
C PHE A 122 7.64 0.58 -20.14
N TRP A 123 8.56 0.75 -21.10
CA TRP A 123 9.03 -0.36 -21.92
C TRP A 123 9.78 -1.44 -21.12
N ILE A 124 10.54 -1.05 -20.11
CA ILE A 124 11.19 -2.00 -19.19
C ILE A 124 10.14 -2.73 -18.36
N LEU A 125 9.15 -2.01 -17.80
CA LEU A 125 8.03 -2.62 -17.06
C LEU A 125 7.20 -3.57 -17.93
N PHE A 126 6.95 -3.22 -19.18
CA PHE A 126 6.32 -4.11 -20.17
C PHE A 126 7.13 -5.41 -20.34
N GLY A 127 8.44 -5.30 -20.59
CA GLY A 127 9.33 -6.45 -20.70
C GLY A 127 9.30 -7.35 -19.48
N MET A 128 9.33 -6.76 -18.27
CA MET A 128 9.18 -7.52 -17.01
C MET A 128 7.82 -8.22 -16.93
N GLY A 129 6.73 -7.55 -17.29
CA GLY A 129 5.39 -8.13 -17.32
C GLY A 129 5.29 -9.33 -18.25
N VAL A 130 5.87 -9.24 -19.46
CA VAL A 130 5.92 -10.33 -20.44
C VAL A 130 6.73 -11.51 -19.91
N VAL A 131 7.90 -11.27 -19.34
CA VAL A 131 8.76 -12.33 -18.74
C VAL A 131 8.03 -13.05 -17.61
N LEU A 132 7.39 -12.31 -16.71
CA LEU A 132 6.63 -12.89 -15.60
C LEU A 132 5.40 -13.66 -16.09
N ALA A 133 4.70 -13.17 -17.12
CA ALA A 133 3.59 -13.90 -17.74
C ALA A 133 4.07 -15.21 -18.38
N PHE A 134 5.20 -15.17 -19.07
CA PHE A 134 5.83 -16.36 -19.66
C PHE A 134 6.22 -17.38 -18.58
N ILE A 135 6.90 -16.95 -17.51
CA ILE A 135 7.26 -17.82 -16.37
C ILE A 135 5.98 -18.41 -15.75
N THR A 136 4.94 -17.60 -15.58
CA THR A 136 3.67 -18.07 -15.02
C THR A 136 3.02 -19.12 -15.92
N LEU A 137 3.08 -18.96 -17.23
CA LEU A 137 2.47 -19.88 -18.18
C LEU A 137 3.21 -21.23 -18.23
N PHE A 138 4.54 -21.22 -18.33
CA PHE A 138 5.36 -22.40 -18.62
C PHE A 138 5.98 -23.06 -17.40
N VAL A 139 6.35 -22.28 -16.37
CA VAL A 139 7.08 -22.78 -15.20
C VAL A 139 6.18 -22.93 -13.98
N PHE A 140 5.21 -22.03 -13.80
CA PHE A 140 4.40 -22.04 -12.60
C PHE A 140 3.37 -23.18 -12.61
N VAL A 141 3.35 -23.97 -11.51
CA VAL A 141 2.40 -25.05 -11.29
C VAL A 141 1.30 -24.61 -10.36
N GLU A 142 0.04 -24.98 -10.65
CA GLU A 142 -1.12 -24.64 -9.82
C GLU A 142 -0.92 -25.09 -8.37
N THR A 143 -1.10 -24.18 -7.43
CA THR A 143 -0.89 -24.43 -6.00
C THR A 143 -2.17 -24.73 -5.25
N LEU A 144 -3.33 -24.32 -5.78
CA LEU A 144 -4.61 -24.55 -5.11
C LEU A 144 -5.11 -25.98 -5.41
N PRO A 145 -5.39 -26.81 -4.38
CA PRO A 145 -5.91 -28.15 -4.58
C PRO A 145 -7.25 -28.17 -5.36
N ARG A 146 -7.40 -29.06 -6.34
CA ARG A 146 -8.61 -29.18 -7.15
C ARG A 146 -9.87 -29.41 -6.30
N SER A 147 -9.75 -30.09 -5.16
CA SER A 147 -10.84 -30.27 -4.21
C SER A 147 -11.39 -28.95 -3.68
N ARG A 148 -10.51 -27.97 -3.37
CA ARG A 148 -10.93 -26.63 -2.93
C ARG A 148 -11.58 -25.83 -4.05
N ILE A 149 -11.06 -25.92 -5.27
CA ILE A 149 -11.66 -25.26 -6.45
C ILE A 149 -13.09 -25.80 -6.67
N ASN A 150 -13.26 -27.12 -6.65
CA ASN A 150 -14.55 -27.74 -6.84
C ASN A 150 -15.57 -27.42 -5.73
N SER A 151 -15.11 -27.37 -4.47
CA SER A 151 -15.97 -26.95 -3.35
C SER A 151 -16.38 -25.49 -3.46
N ALA A 152 -15.47 -24.59 -3.81
CA ALA A 152 -15.76 -23.17 -4.01
C ALA A 152 -16.73 -22.93 -5.18
N GLN A 153 -16.66 -23.75 -6.24
CA GLN A 153 -17.58 -23.70 -7.36
C GLN A 153 -18.98 -24.27 -7.00
N ARG A 154 -19.06 -25.35 -6.24
CA ARG A 154 -20.32 -25.94 -5.76
C ARG A 154 -21.02 -25.04 -4.74
N SER A 155 -20.31 -24.37 -3.89
CA SER A 155 -20.85 -23.43 -2.90
C SER A 155 -21.33 -22.10 -3.50
N SER A 156 -21.22 -21.90 -4.81
CA SER A 156 -21.70 -20.68 -5.48
C SER A 156 -23.22 -20.60 -5.61
N ASN A 157 -23.95 -21.66 -5.22
CA ASN A 157 -25.40 -21.69 -5.22
C ASN A 157 -25.97 -21.00 -3.97
N GLY A 158 -26.38 -19.74 -4.13
CA GLY A 158 -27.29 -18.97 -3.26
C GLY A 158 -26.85 -18.72 -1.82
N THR A 159 -26.82 -19.72 -0.98
CA THR A 159 -26.66 -19.64 0.49
C THR A 159 -25.31 -19.08 0.97
N GLN A 160 -24.23 -19.38 0.27
CA GLN A 160 -22.90 -18.90 0.70
C GLN A 160 -22.60 -17.46 0.24
N ARG A 161 -23.24 -17.02 -0.83
CA ARG A 161 -23.17 -15.63 -1.30
C ARG A 161 -23.88 -14.67 -0.34
N GLU A 162 -25.00 -15.09 0.22
CA GLU A 162 -25.71 -14.37 1.30
C GLU A 162 -24.88 -14.34 2.57
N SER A 163 -24.27 -15.45 2.97
CA SER A 163 -23.38 -15.54 4.14
C SER A 163 -22.13 -14.64 4.02
N ILE A 164 -21.48 -14.58 2.85
CA ILE A 164 -20.34 -13.69 2.62
C ILE A 164 -20.77 -12.22 2.63
N ARG A 165 -21.89 -11.90 1.99
CA ARG A 165 -22.45 -10.54 1.95
C ARG A 165 -22.86 -10.07 3.33
N GLU A 166 -23.55 -10.90 4.08
CA GLU A 166 -23.95 -10.63 5.46
C GLU A 166 -22.75 -10.52 6.41
N SER A 167 -21.76 -11.39 6.24
CA SER A 167 -20.52 -11.36 7.00
C SER A 167 -19.70 -10.11 6.70
N SER A 168 -19.67 -9.67 5.44
CA SER A 168 -18.98 -8.44 5.03
C SER A 168 -19.71 -7.20 5.57
N ALA A 169 -21.03 -7.19 5.52
CA ALA A 169 -21.85 -6.11 6.07
C ALA A 169 -21.65 -5.97 7.59
N LYS A 170 -21.61 -7.09 8.34
CA LYS A 170 -21.32 -7.08 9.78
C LYS A 170 -19.93 -6.55 10.11
N LEU A 171 -18.93 -6.80 9.26
CA LEU A 171 -17.58 -6.27 9.46
C LEU A 171 -17.51 -4.76 9.22
N ILE A 172 -18.16 -4.30 8.15
CA ILE A 172 -18.23 -2.85 7.81
C ILE A 172 -19.10 -2.10 8.84
N ALA A 173 -20.04 -2.76 9.49
CA ALA A 173 -20.84 -2.18 10.56
C ALA A 173 -20.11 -2.09 11.91
N ASP A 174 -18.95 -2.79 12.08
CA ASP A 174 -18.15 -2.69 13.29
C ASP A 174 -17.39 -1.36 13.34
N PRO A 175 -17.72 -0.48 14.30
CA PRO A 175 -17.08 0.83 14.39
C PRO A 175 -15.58 0.75 14.70
N VAL A 176 -15.12 -0.30 15.40
CA VAL A 176 -13.69 -0.49 15.70
C VAL A 176 -12.94 -0.83 14.41
N PHE A 177 -13.50 -1.74 13.60
CA PHE A 177 -12.92 -2.05 12.29
C PHE A 177 -12.86 -0.82 11.40
N CYS A 178 -13.94 -0.05 11.32
CA CYS A 178 -13.98 1.20 10.55
C CYS A 178 -12.90 2.18 11.02
N GLY A 179 -12.69 2.34 12.32
CA GLY A 179 -11.63 3.19 12.86
C GLY A 179 -10.23 2.74 12.40
N ILE A 180 -9.95 1.44 12.41
CA ILE A 180 -8.69 0.88 11.91
C ILE A 180 -8.54 1.10 10.40
N VAL A 181 -9.62 0.93 9.63
CA VAL A 181 -9.66 1.20 8.18
C VAL A 181 -9.35 2.68 7.88
N PHE A 182 -9.92 3.61 8.64
CA PHE A 182 -9.62 5.04 8.51
C PHE A 182 -8.17 5.37 8.89
N GLN A 183 -7.61 4.71 9.91
CA GLN A 183 -6.19 4.87 10.22
C GLN A 183 -5.30 4.40 9.08
N GLN A 184 -5.61 3.26 8.47
CA GLN A 184 -4.90 2.77 7.30
C GLN A 184 -4.99 3.74 6.12
N LEU A 185 -6.18 4.28 5.85
CA LEU A 185 -6.43 5.27 4.80
C LEU A 185 -5.50 6.49 4.95
N LEU A 186 -5.51 7.10 6.13
CA LEU A 186 -4.76 8.33 6.42
C LEU A 186 -3.25 8.08 6.45
N ALA A 187 -2.79 7.00 7.07
CA ALA A 187 -1.38 6.63 7.09
C ALA A 187 -0.86 6.35 5.67
N SER A 188 -1.63 5.64 4.85
CA SER A 188 -1.28 5.44 3.44
C SER A 188 -1.33 6.72 2.63
N GLY A 189 -2.24 7.65 2.98
CA GLY A 189 -2.25 9.00 2.42
C GLY A 189 -0.93 9.75 2.64
N ILE A 190 -0.37 9.68 3.86
CA ILE A 190 0.96 10.24 4.17
C ILE A 190 2.05 9.54 3.34
N LEU A 191 2.03 8.19 3.26
CA LEU A 191 3.01 7.43 2.48
C LEU A 191 3.03 7.84 1.01
N PHE A 192 1.87 7.82 0.37
CA PHE A 192 1.78 8.13 -1.06
C PHE A 192 1.89 9.63 -1.34
N GLY A 193 1.50 10.47 -0.38
CA GLY A 193 1.79 11.91 -0.39
C GLY A 193 3.30 12.17 -0.39
N HIS A 194 4.06 11.47 0.47
CA HIS A 194 5.52 11.49 0.46
C HIS A 194 6.08 11.02 -0.90
N ILE A 195 5.65 9.86 -1.40
CA ILE A 195 6.14 9.33 -2.68
C ILE A 195 5.87 10.32 -3.83
N SER A 196 4.67 10.93 -3.86
CA SER A 196 4.27 11.86 -4.92
C SER A 196 4.99 13.20 -4.84
N SER A 197 5.26 13.72 -3.64
CA SER A 197 5.88 15.04 -3.42
C SER A 197 7.41 14.98 -3.36
N SER A 198 8.00 13.83 -3.00
CA SER A 198 9.44 13.72 -2.71
C SER A 198 10.37 14.20 -3.86
N PRO A 199 10.12 13.92 -5.16
CA PRO A 199 10.98 14.42 -6.23
C PRO A 199 10.99 15.96 -6.28
N PHE A 200 9.82 16.57 -6.06
CA PHE A 200 9.67 18.03 -6.10
C PHE A 200 10.29 18.69 -4.86
N ILE A 201 10.21 18.05 -3.70
CA ILE A 201 10.83 18.54 -2.46
C ILE A 201 12.35 18.40 -2.54
N PHE A 202 12.85 17.20 -2.81
CA PHE A 202 14.28 16.93 -2.70
C PHE A 202 15.09 17.39 -3.91
N ARG A 203 14.58 17.23 -5.13
CA ARG A 203 15.25 17.72 -6.34
C ARG A 203 14.85 19.14 -6.72
N GLY A 204 13.60 19.55 -6.46
CA GLY A 204 13.11 20.87 -6.82
C GLY A 204 13.42 21.96 -5.79
N HIS A 205 13.17 21.70 -4.49
CA HIS A 205 13.36 22.70 -3.43
C HIS A 205 14.78 22.67 -2.82
N PHE A 206 15.37 21.46 -2.62
CA PHE A 206 16.72 21.29 -2.07
C PHE A 206 17.80 21.08 -3.12
N ASP A 207 17.43 21.06 -4.40
CA ASP A 207 18.35 20.93 -5.56
C ASP A 207 19.31 19.73 -5.47
N LEU A 208 18.81 18.59 -4.99
CA LEU A 208 19.63 17.38 -4.87
C LEU A 208 19.87 16.73 -6.23
N SER A 209 21.10 16.23 -6.44
CA SER A 209 21.39 15.37 -7.58
C SER A 209 20.55 14.10 -7.55
N PRO A 210 20.35 13.40 -8.70
CA PRO A 210 19.61 12.14 -8.75
C PRO A 210 20.11 11.10 -7.76
N GLU A 211 21.43 11.01 -7.56
CA GLU A 211 22.09 10.06 -6.66
C GLU A 211 21.78 10.41 -5.19
N LEU A 212 21.92 11.68 -4.81
CA LEU A 212 21.62 12.14 -3.45
C LEU A 212 20.13 12.02 -3.14
N TYR A 213 19.26 12.28 -4.13
CA TYR A 213 17.83 12.01 -3.99
C TYR A 213 17.55 10.52 -3.71
N GLY A 214 18.17 9.60 -4.46
CA GLY A 214 18.04 8.17 -4.25
C GLY A 214 18.50 7.74 -2.86
N LEU A 215 19.65 8.26 -2.39
CA LEU A 215 20.16 7.99 -1.04
C LEU A 215 19.23 8.52 0.06
N THR A 216 18.73 9.75 -0.12
CA THR A 216 17.78 10.37 0.82
C THR A 216 16.48 9.57 0.89
N PHE A 217 15.93 9.21 -0.26
CA PHE A 217 14.72 8.37 -0.31
C PHE A 217 14.95 7.00 0.34
N GLY A 218 16.12 6.39 0.09
CA GLY A 218 16.55 5.14 0.74
C GLY A 218 16.65 5.26 2.25
N LEU A 219 17.25 6.35 2.76
CA LEU A 219 17.32 6.64 4.19
C LEU A 219 15.91 6.72 4.82
N LEU A 220 14.98 7.41 4.17
CA LEU A 220 13.60 7.52 4.64
C LEU A 220 12.87 6.17 4.61
N ALA A 221 13.14 5.32 3.61
CA ALA A 221 12.62 3.97 3.54
C ALA A 221 13.17 3.06 4.67
N LEU A 222 14.42 3.26 5.09
CA LEU A 222 14.97 2.60 6.30
C LEU A 222 14.19 3.02 7.56
N GLY A 223 13.75 4.27 7.66
CA GLY A 223 12.85 4.71 8.73
C GLY A 223 11.57 3.89 8.78
N ILE A 224 10.90 3.72 7.62
CA ILE A 224 9.69 2.87 7.52
C ILE A 224 9.99 1.43 7.97
N THR A 225 11.12 0.89 7.54
CA THR A 225 11.51 -0.48 7.89
C THR A 225 11.77 -0.62 9.40
N ALA A 226 12.49 0.32 10.01
CA ALA A 226 12.75 0.35 11.45
C ALA A 226 11.44 0.42 12.25
N GLY A 227 10.52 1.29 11.86
CA GLY A 227 9.20 1.39 12.46
C GLY A 227 8.41 0.08 12.36
N ALA A 228 8.44 -0.59 11.19
CA ALA A 228 7.76 -1.86 10.99
C ALA A 228 8.33 -2.99 11.87
N VAL A 229 9.65 -3.02 12.06
CA VAL A 229 10.31 -3.97 12.99
C VAL A 229 9.88 -3.69 14.44
N ILE A 230 9.83 -2.44 14.85
CA ILE A 230 9.36 -2.05 16.19
C ILE A 230 7.87 -2.44 16.38
N SER A 231 7.05 -2.23 15.33
CA SER A 231 5.62 -2.59 15.34
C SER A 231 5.39 -4.06 15.65
N SER A 232 6.26 -4.95 15.21
CA SER A 232 6.13 -6.39 15.45
C SER A 232 6.34 -6.80 16.92
N ARG A 233 6.88 -5.91 17.75
CA ARG A 233 7.20 -6.14 19.17
C ARG A 233 6.24 -5.44 20.15
N ILE A 234 5.31 -4.65 19.62
CA ILE A 234 4.39 -3.83 20.43
C ILE A 234 2.95 -4.28 20.16
N ASP A 235 2.08 -4.14 21.16
CA ASP A 235 0.64 -4.35 20.95
C ASP A 235 0.12 -3.46 19.81
N PRO A 236 -0.64 -4.04 18.85
CA PRO A 236 -1.05 -3.30 17.64
C PRO A 236 -1.83 -2.02 17.93
N LEU A 237 -2.72 -2.02 18.92
CA LEU A 237 -3.51 -0.83 19.27
C LEU A 237 -2.65 0.26 19.92
N LYS A 238 -1.66 -0.14 20.74
CA LYS A 238 -0.67 0.80 21.30
C LYS A 238 0.20 1.38 20.18
N ALA A 239 0.65 0.54 19.24
CA ALA A 239 1.44 0.97 18.10
C ALA A 239 0.69 1.99 17.23
N LEU A 240 -0.62 1.79 17.02
CA LEU A 240 -1.48 2.75 16.31
C LEU A 240 -1.55 4.11 17.03
N GLY A 241 -1.68 4.09 18.37
CA GLY A 241 -1.72 5.32 19.18
C GLY A 241 -0.39 6.08 19.17
N VAL A 242 0.71 5.39 19.46
CA VAL A 242 2.06 5.97 19.46
C VAL A 242 2.44 6.48 18.07
N GLY A 243 2.15 5.69 17.03
CA GLY A 243 2.40 6.06 15.64
C GLY A 243 1.65 7.32 15.23
N ALA A 244 0.36 7.43 15.59
CA ALA A 244 -0.47 8.60 15.26
C ALA A 244 0.09 9.89 15.89
N VAL A 245 0.41 9.86 17.21
CA VAL A 245 0.98 11.02 17.92
C VAL A 245 2.37 11.38 17.36
N GLY A 246 3.22 10.37 17.15
CA GLY A 246 4.55 10.59 16.59
C GLY A 246 4.51 11.17 15.18
N MET A 247 3.61 10.67 14.31
CA MET A 247 3.41 11.24 12.96
C MET A 247 2.94 12.70 13.02
N LEU A 248 1.99 13.04 13.89
CA LEU A 248 1.52 14.42 14.02
C LEU A 248 2.64 15.35 14.46
N VAL A 249 3.39 14.99 15.52
CA VAL A 249 4.49 15.80 16.02
C VAL A 249 5.56 16.03 14.93
N CYS A 250 5.98 14.94 14.28
CA CYS A 250 6.98 15.04 13.21
C CYS A 250 6.46 15.79 11.98
N ALA A 251 5.18 15.64 11.60
CA ALA A 251 4.58 16.39 10.51
C ALA A 251 4.55 17.89 10.79
N VAL A 252 4.23 18.30 12.02
CA VAL A 252 4.30 19.72 12.44
C VAL A 252 5.73 20.23 12.39
N LEU A 253 6.71 19.48 12.90
CA LEU A 253 8.13 19.89 12.87
C LEU A 253 8.64 20.01 11.43
N VAL A 254 8.31 19.07 10.54
CA VAL A 254 8.63 19.15 9.11
C VAL A 254 7.98 20.39 8.48
N ALA A 255 6.71 20.67 8.80
CA ALA A 255 6.02 21.85 8.29
C ALA A 255 6.68 23.15 8.76
N VAL A 256 7.08 23.24 10.03
CA VAL A 256 7.83 24.39 10.58
C VAL A 256 9.17 24.56 9.86
N CYS A 257 9.91 23.46 9.64
CA CYS A 257 11.17 23.52 8.90
C CYS A 257 11.01 24.05 7.48
N PHE A 258 9.93 23.67 6.77
CA PHE A 258 9.67 24.21 5.43
C PHE A 258 9.23 25.68 5.45
N ILE A 259 8.38 26.09 6.40
CA ILE A 259 7.95 27.49 6.54
C ILE A 259 9.13 28.40 6.87
N THR A 260 10.06 27.93 7.68
CA THR A 260 11.26 28.68 8.08
C THR A 260 12.44 28.54 7.11
N ASN A 261 12.24 27.82 5.99
CA ASN A 261 13.26 27.56 4.97
C ASN A 261 14.58 27.00 5.54
N LEU A 262 14.47 26.05 6.47
CA LEU A 262 15.65 25.41 7.05
C LEU A 262 16.35 24.49 6.03
N SER A 263 17.64 24.28 6.27
CA SER A 263 18.45 23.39 5.42
C SER A 263 17.92 21.93 5.45
N LEU A 264 18.26 21.17 4.42
CA LEU A 264 17.93 19.74 4.32
C LEU A 264 18.31 18.96 5.59
N TRP A 265 19.49 19.24 6.14
CA TRP A 265 20.01 18.54 7.33
C TRP A 265 19.15 18.75 8.58
N ALA A 266 18.44 19.86 8.67
CA ALA A 266 17.48 20.13 9.75
C ALA A 266 16.14 19.41 9.52
N VAL A 267 15.71 19.28 8.27
CA VAL A 267 14.46 18.62 7.90
C VAL A 267 14.56 17.10 8.01
N LEU A 268 15.68 16.52 7.59
CA LEU A 268 15.87 15.07 7.47
C LEU A 268 15.59 14.28 8.75
N PRO A 269 16.03 14.66 9.94
CA PRO A 269 15.77 13.91 11.16
C PRO A 269 14.27 13.79 11.46
N PHE A 270 13.52 14.87 11.33
CA PHE A 270 12.08 14.89 11.59
C PHE A 270 11.32 14.13 10.50
N TYR A 271 11.77 14.22 9.26
CA TYR A 271 11.18 13.49 8.15
C TYR A 271 11.45 11.99 8.28
N PHE A 272 12.65 11.58 8.70
CA PHE A 272 13.00 10.20 9.01
C PHE A 272 12.12 9.62 10.13
N LEU A 273 11.91 10.37 11.21
CA LEU A 273 11.04 9.97 12.31
C LEU A 273 9.59 9.89 11.86
N LEU A 274 9.12 10.82 11.01
CA LEU A 274 7.79 10.74 10.40
C LEU A 274 7.60 9.41 9.66
N MET A 275 8.59 9.02 8.85
CA MET A 275 8.56 7.74 8.13
C MET A 275 8.69 6.54 9.07
N ALA A 276 9.43 6.63 10.16
CA ALA A 276 9.51 5.57 11.16
C ALA A 276 8.17 5.36 11.89
N PHE A 277 7.47 6.42 12.29
CA PHE A 277 6.13 6.30 12.88
C PHE A 277 5.09 5.81 11.88
N LEU A 278 5.24 6.14 10.60
CA LEU A 278 4.43 5.58 9.53
C LEU A 278 4.66 4.07 9.41
N GLY A 279 5.92 3.63 9.41
CA GLY A 279 6.31 2.23 9.41
C GLY A 279 5.78 1.46 10.65
N LEU A 280 5.66 2.13 11.79
CA LEU A 280 5.04 1.57 12.99
C LEU A 280 3.53 1.34 12.80
N THR A 281 2.84 2.28 12.15
CA THR A 281 1.36 2.32 12.05
C THR A 281 0.81 1.35 11.00
N LEU A 282 1.40 1.29 9.80
CA LEU A 282 0.85 0.50 8.69
C LEU A 282 0.71 -1.00 9.00
N PRO A 283 1.75 -1.72 9.49
CA PRO A 283 1.60 -3.12 9.86
C PRO A 283 0.76 -3.32 11.11
N ALA A 284 0.73 -2.35 12.03
CA ALA A 284 -0.12 -2.40 13.22
C ALA A 284 -1.60 -2.38 12.86
N ALA A 285 -2.03 -1.54 11.90
CA ALA A 285 -3.40 -1.48 11.41
C ALA A 285 -3.82 -2.83 10.79
N MET A 286 -2.97 -3.42 9.95
CA MET A 286 -3.22 -4.74 9.37
C MET A 286 -3.36 -5.80 10.46
N THR A 287 -2.41 -5.86 11.41
CA THR A 287 -2.41 -6.84 12.48
C THR A 287 -3.62 -6.68 13.41
N ALA A 288 -3.99 -5.45 13.78
CA ALA A 288 -5.18 -5.17 14.59
C ALA A 288 -6.46 -5.66 13.90
N ALA A 289 -6.62 -5.35 12.60
CA ALA A 289 -7.78 -5.79 11.84
C ALA A 289 -7.90 -7.33 11.76
N LEU A 290 -6.78 -8.03 11.56
CA LEU A 290 -6.75 -9.48 11.46
C LEU A 290 -6.97 -10.17 12.80
N THR A 291 -6.42 -9.63 13.88
CA THR A 291 -6.55 -10.24 15.23
C THR A 291 -7.94 -10.07 15.81
N LEU A 292 -8.58 -8.92 15.60
CA LEU A 292 -9.94 -8.67 16.07
C LEU A 292 -10.99 -9.44 15.26
N HIS A 293 -10.72 -9.73 13.98
CA HIS A 293 -11.68 -10.37 13.08
C HIS A 293 -11.13 -11.65 12.45
N ARG A 294 -10.59 -12.57 13.27
CA ARG A 294 -9.96 -13.82 12.82
C ARG A 294 -10.84 -14.65 11.87
N GLN A 295 -12.14 -14.75 12.15
CA GLN A 295 -13.08 -15.52 11.30
C GLN A 295 -13.26 -14.93 9.91
N ARG A 296 -12.91 -13.65 9.70
CA ARG A 296 -13.07 -12.88 8.46
C ARG A 296 -11.75 -12.25 7.99
N ALA A 297 -10.63 -12.84 8.40
CA ALA A 297 -9.30 -12.28 8.18
C ALA A 297 -9.00 -12.00 6.69
N GLY A 298 -9.43 -12.87 5.78
CA GLY A 298 -9.23 -12.68 4.35
C GLY A 298 -9.93 -11.42 3.80
N PHE A 299 -11.19 -11.20 4.18
CA PHE A 299 -11.92 -9.99 3.78
C PHE A 299 -11.36 -8.74 4.45
N ALA A 300 -11.03 -8.81 5.75
CA ALA A 300 -10.39 -7.70 6.46
C ALA A 300 -9.06 -7.29 5.80
N ALA A 301 -8.22 -8.26 5.44
CA ALA A 301 -6.96 -7.99 4.74
C ALA A 301 -7.17 -7.33 3.36
N ALA A 302 -8.17 -7.78 2.61
CA ALA A 302 -8.50 -7.19 1.30
C ALA A 302 -8.98 -5.74 1.44
N VAL A 303 -9.83 -5.45 2.41
CA VAL A 303 -10.32 -4.09 2.69
C VAL A 303 -9.17 -3.18 3.13
N ILE A 304 -8.37 -3.59 4.12
CA ILE A 304 -7.23 -2.79 4.61
C ILE A 304 -6.21 -2.53 3.48
N GLY A 305 -5.91 -3.55 2.68
CA GLY A 305 -4.99 -3.39 1.53
C GLY A 305 -5.55 -2.44 0.47
N SER A 306 -6.82 -2.61 0.08
CA SER A 306 -7.49 -1.75 -0.89
C SER A 306 -7.56 -0.30 -0.41
N VAL A 307 -7.99 -0.07 0.83
CA VAL A 307 -8.13 1.26 1.43
C VAL A 307 -6.77 1.99 1.51
N GLY A 308 -5.68 1.26 1.71
CA GLY A 308 -4.34 1.84 1.63
C GLY A 308 -4.08 2.50 0.27
N PHE A 309 -4.44 1.85 -0.83
CA PHE A 309 -4.30 2.45 -2.16
C PHE A 309 -5.31 3.55 -2.45
N VAL A 310 -6.54 3.45 -1.89
CA VAL A 310 -7.51 4.54 -1.94
C VAL A 310 -6.94 5.81 -1.31
N GLY A 311 -6.32 5.71 -0.13
CA GLY A 311 -5.64 6.84 0.53
C GLY A 311 -4.58 7.47 -0.36
N GLY A 312 -3.76 6.65 -1.04
CA GLY A 312 -2.79 7.12 -2.02
C GLY A 312 -3.44 7.82 -3.21
N GLY A 313 -4.48 7.22 -3.78
CA GLY A 313 -5.21 7.77 -4.92
C GLY A 313 -5.88 9.11 -4.64
N LEU A 314 -6.36 9.33 -3.42
CA LEU A 314 -6.94 10.60 -2.97
C LEU A 314 -5.88 11.68 -2.74
N VAL A 315 -4.76 11.32 -2.10
CA VAL A 315 -3.76 12.30 -1.65
C VAL A 315 -2.80 12.69 -2.76
N ALA A 316 -2.41 11.77 -3.65
CA ALA A 316 -1.42 12.06 -4.69
C ALA A 316 -1.77 13.28 -5.57
N PRO A 317 -3.01 13.47 -6.05
CA PRO A 317 -3.35 14.66 -6.84
C PRO A 317 -3.32 15.95 -6.02
N LEU A 318 -3.65 15.86 -4.73
CA LEU A 318 -3.68 17.05 -3.84
C LEU A 318 -2.28 17.65 -3.66
N THR A 319 -1.23 16.82 -3.68
CA THR A 319 0.17 17.32 -3.60
C THR A 319 0.60 18.16 -4.81
N ALA A 320 -0.20 18.16 -5.90
CA ALA A 320 0.04 18.98 -7.10
C ALA A 320 -0.54 20.38 -7.01
N ILE A 321 -1.33 20.69 -6.00
CA ILE A 321 -2.05 21.96 -5.87
C ILE A 321 -1.13 22.99 -5.19
N GLY A 322 -0.73 24.04 -5.91
CA GLY A 322 0.09 25.11 -5.37
C GLY A 322 1.56 24.71 -5.13
N GLU A 323 2.15 25.27 -4.07
CA GLU A 323 3.53 24.98 -3.69
C GLU A 323 3.63 23.61 -3.01
N VAL A 324 4.41 22.70 -3.58
CA VAL A 324 4.45 21.29 -3.17
C VAL A 324 4.87 21.11 -1.71
N THR A 325 5.87 21.85 -1.23
CA THR A 325 6.32 21.80 0.17
C THR A 325 5.23 22.18 1.16
N ARG A 326 4.53 23.26 0.86
CA ARG A 326 3.42 23.76 1.67
C ARG A 326 2.23 22.80 1.67
N THR A 327 1.84 22.34 0.49
CA THR A 327 0.69 21.45 0.34
C THR A 327 0.95 20.09 0.96
N ALA A 328 2.14 19.49 0.76
CA ALA A 328 2.53 18.25 1.42
C ALA A 328 2.51 18.38 2.95
N SER A 329 3.04 19.49 3.48
CA SER A 329 3.02 19.77 4.92
C SER A 329 1.60 19.84 5.48
N ILE A 330 0.70 20.57 4.81
CA ILE A 330 -0.71 20.67 5.23
C ILE A 330 -1.35 19.26 5.24
N ILE A 331 -1.15 18.47 4.19
CA ILE A 331 -1.68 17.11 4.10
C ILE A 331 -1.17 16.25 5.25
N PHE A 332 0.14 16.27 5.54
CA PHE A 332 0.73 15.46 6.60
C PHE A 332 0.21 15.87 7.98
N VAL A 333 0.08 17.16 8.24
CA VAL A 333 -0.48 17.67 9.50
C VAL A 333 -1.96 17.32 9.64
N VAL A 334 -2.77 17.54 8.61
CA VAL A 334 -4.20 17.21 8.63
C VAL A 334 -4.42 15.71 8.83
N CYS A 335 -3.71 14.87 8.08
CA CYS A 335 -3.76 13.42 8.29
C CYS A 335 -3.30 13.03 9.69
N GLY A 336 -2.23 13.65 10.21
CA GLY A 336 -1.73 13.44 11.57
C GLY A 336 -2.76 13.76 12.65
N VAL A 337 -3.43 14.92 12.55
CA VAL A 337 -4.51 15.32 13.48
C VAL A 337 -5.65 14.30 13.45
N LEU A 338 -6.13 13.93 12.26
CA LEU A 338 -7.20 12.95 12.11
C LEU A 338 -6.79 11.57 12.66
N LEU A 339 -5.54 11.13 12.44
CA LEU A 339 -5.00 9.89 13.01
C LEU A 339 -5.04 9.90 14.53
N VAL A 340 -4.64 11.00 15.19
CA VAL A 340 -4.69 11.14 16.65
C VAL A 340 -6.12 11.10 17.16
N LEU A 341 -7.04 11.81 16.53
CA LEU A 341 -8.46 11.81 16.91
C LEU A 341 -9.07 10.41 16.83
N ILE A 342 -8.81 9.69 15.73
CA ILE A 342 -9.28 8.31 15.54
C ILE A 342 -8.63 7.36 16.56
N SER A 343 -7.33 7.49 16.84
CA SER A 343 -6.64 6.68 17.85
C SER A 343 -7.22 6.88 19.24
N PHE A 344 -7.51 8.12 19.60
CA PHE A 344 -8.13 8.44 20.88
C PHE A 344 -9.54 7.83 21.01
N TRP A 345 -10.33 7.94 19.93
CA TRP A 345 -11.66 7.36 19.84
C TRP A 345 -11.61 5.82 19.94
N LEU A 346 -10.71 5.17 19.22
CA LEU A 346 -10.49 3.72 19.28
C LEU A 346 -10.13 3.26 20.68
N ASN A 347 -9.19 3.94 21.34
CA ASN A 347 -8.75 3.59 22.69
C ASN A 347 -9.91 3.71 23.71
N ARG A 348 -10.76 4.73 23.59
CA ARG A 348 -11.96 4.86 24.42
C ARG A 348 -12.95 3.73 24.19
N ARG A 349 -13.25 3.41 22.94
CA ARG A 349 -14.18 2.32 22.60
C ARG A 349 -13.69 0.96 23.10
N MET A 350 -12.40 0.66 22.93
CA MET A 350 -11.82 -0.59 23.42
C MET A 350 -11.84 -0.71 24.95
N LYS A 351 -11.66 0.40 25.68
CA LYS A 351 -11.79 0.40 27.14
C LYS A 351 -13.22 0.13 27.59
N LEU A 352 -14.23 0.66 26.90
CA LEU A 352 -15.62 0.40 27.20
C LEU A 352 -15.98 -1.07 26.98
N ILE A 353 -15.59 -1.67 25.85
CA ILE A 353 -15.82 -3.08 25.54
C ILE A 353 -15.18 -3.99 26.60
N ARG A 354 -13.92 -3.73 26.99
CA ARG A 354 -13.24 -4.50 28.06
C ARG A 354 -13.84 -4.27 29.44
N GLY A 355 -14.36 -3.09 29.73
CA GLY A 355 -15.01 -2.76 30.97
C GLY A 355 -16.37 -3.47 31.16
N ASP A 356 -17.09 -3.68 30.07
CA ASP A 356 -18.35 -4.41 30.06
C ASP A 356 -18.15 -5.94 30.21
N GLU A 357 -17.07 -6.50 29.63
CA GLU A 357 -16.70 -7.92 29.79
C GLU A 357 -16.25 -8.27 31.23
N LEU A 358 -15.77 -7.29 31.99
CA LEU A 358 -15.38 -7.48 33.42
C LEU A 358 -16.55 -7.34 34.38
N LYS A 359 -17.73 -6.96 33.92
CA LYS A 359 -18.96 -6.81 34.71
C LYS A 359 -19.97 -7.96 34.56
N LEU A 360 -19.69 -8.89 33.63
CA LEU A 360 -20.43 -10.13 33.41
C LEU A 360 -19.67 -11.32 33.94
#